data_68b8064909aab612fb9533435cba5284
#
_entry.id   68b8064909aab612fb9533435cba5284
#
_cell.length_a   1.000
_cell.length_b   1.000
_cell.length_c   1.000
_cell.angle_alpha   90.00
_cell.angle_beta   90.00
_cell.angle_gamma   90.00
#
_symmetry.space_group_name_H-M   'P 1'
#
loop_
_entity.id
_entity.type
_entity.pdbx_description
1 polymer ?
#
loop_
_entity_poly.entity_id
_entity_poly.type
_entity_poly.pdbx_seq_one_letter_code
_entity_poly.pdbx_strand_id
1 'polypeptide(L)'
;MPSFLFFGDTERSPAMRHELPVGIGDPFVLAVIDGKLHVVASDLERSRIEATAPGATVHGFKELGLFELLDQGLRHHEIDLELSSRAVATIGIREAVADPEMPVFIADRFRADGIVLHLDHEAIAARRRVKTEAEMAGIRRAQAAAEAACAPRRRSCAGPP
;
A
#
# COMPACT_ATOMS: atom_id res chain seq x y z
N MET A 1 13.55 -15.77 -1.81
CA MET A 1 13.62 -14.32 -1.52
C MET A 1 12.79 -14.05 -0.28
N PRO A 2 13.10 -13.06 0.57
CA PRO A 2 12.23 -12.74 1.68
C PRO A 2 10.86 -12.31 1.19
N SER A 3 9.80 -12.69 1.90
CA SER A 3 8.46 -12.15 1.69
C SER A 3 8.38 -10.76 2.29
N PHE A 4 7.59 -9.89 1.70
CA PHE A 4 7.32 -8.53 2.21
C PHE A 4 5.84 -8.39 2.51
N LEU A 5 5.53 -7.71 3.59
CA LEU A 5 4.15 -7.53 4.06
C LEU A 5 3.91 -6.06 4.42
N PHE A 6 2.88 -5.49 3.83
CA PHE A 6 2.47 -4.11 4.01
C PHE A 6 1.01 -4.07 4.47
N PHE A 7 0.67 -3.07 5.26
CA PHE A 7 -0.70 -2.70 5.58
C PHE A 7 -0.83 -1.18 5.60
N GLY A 8 -1.73 -0.66 4.80
CA GLY A 8 -1.95 0.78 4.65
C GLY A 8 -2.67 1.06 3.34
N ASP A 9 -2.57 2.28 2.89
CA ASP A 9 -3.14 2.74 1.61
C ASP A 9 -2.03 3.21 0.66
N THR A 10 -2.33 3.20 -0.65
CA THR A 10 -1.35 3.62 -1.66
C THR A 10 -1.30 5.14 -1.84
N GLU A 11 -2.16 5.91 -1.24
CA GLU A 11 -2.13 7.38 -1.33
C GLU A 11 -1.12 7.97 -0.36
N ARG A 12 -0.96 7.37 0.82
CA ARG A 12 -0.05 7.83 1.87
C ARG A 12 1.25 7.04 1.92
N SER A 13 1.21 5.72 1.65
CA SER A 13 2.41 4.87 1.68
C SER A 13 3.12 4.87 0.32
N PRO A 14 4.29 5.53 0.21
CA PRO A 14 5.10 5.44 -1.00
C PRO A 14 5.64 4.04 -1.29
N ALA A 15 5.76 3.18 -0.26
CA ALA A 15 6.19 1.81 -0.43
C ALA A 15 5.10 0.99 -1.12
N MET A 16 3.86 1.06 -0.64
CA MET A 16 2.73 0.40 -1.27
C MET A 16 2.46 0.95 -2.68
N ARG A 17 2.59 2.27 -2.88
CA ARG A 17 2.41 2.90 -4.20
C ARG A 17 3.42 2.44 -5.22
N HIS A 18 4.65 2.14 -4.81
CA HIS A 18 5.67 1.57 -5.67
C HIS A 18 5.32 0.16 -6.12
N GLU A 19 4.86 -0.69 -5.19
CA GLU A 19 4.48 -2.08 -5.49
C GLU A 19 3.18 -2.16 -6.31
N LEU A 20 2.22 -1.29 -6.00
CA LEU A 20 0.90 -1.24 -6.65
C LEU A 20 0.59 0.22 -7.04
N PRO A 21 0.87 0.64 -8.28
CA PRO A 21 0.73 2.04 -8.72
C PRO A 21 -0.72 2.42 -9.05
N VAL A 22 -1.67 2.07 -8.17
CA VAL A 22 -3.09 2.46 -8.25
C VAL A 22 -3.48 3.24 -7.00
N GLY A 23 -4.31 4.27 -7.12
CA GLY A 23 -4.78 5.07 -5.98
C GLY A 23 -5.90 4.35 -5.23
N ILE A 24 -5.61 3.81 -4.06
CA ILE A 24 -6.58 3.23 -3.12
C ILE A 24 -6.38 3.94 -1.80
N GLY A 25 -7.43 4.64 -1.33
CA GLY A 25 -7.38 5.45 -0.11
C GLY A 25 -7.74 4.69 1.16
N ASP A 26 -8.40 3.53 1.03
CA ASP A 26 -8.73 2.67 2.17
C ASP A 26 -7.57 1.72 2.47
N PRO A 27 -7.26 1.44 3.76
CA PRO A 27 -6.22 0.51 4.13
C PRO A 27 -6.50 -0.92 3.66
N PHE A 28 -5.46 -1.60 3.18
CA PHE A 28 -5.53 -2.98 2.73
C PHE A 28 -4.21 -3.72 2.98
N VAL A 29 -4.24 -5.05 2.87
CA VAL A 29 -3.04 -5.88 2.96
C VAL A 29 -2.44 -6.06 1.58
N LEU A 30 -1.13 -5.82 1.47
CA LEU A 30 -0.35 -6.10 0.28
C LEU A 30 0.87 -6.93 0.66
N ALA A 31 1.10 -8.02 -0.07
CA ALA A 31 2.24 -8.88 0.14
C ALA A 31 2.99 -9.17 -1.16
N VAL A 32 4.31 -9.30 -1.05
CA VAL A 32 5.15 -9.77 -2.15
C VAL A 32 5.82 -11.06 -1.72
N ILE A 33 5.51 -12.16 -2.40
CA ILE A 33 6.02 -13.50 -2.11
C ILE A 33 6.63 -14.06 -3.39
N ASP A 34 7.90 -14.42 -3.35
CA ASP A 34 8.65 -14.92 -4.50
C ASP A 34 8.50 -14.04 -5.76
N GLY A 35 8.43 -12.74 -5.55
CA GLY A 35 8.26 -11.74 -6.61
C GLY A 35 6.81 -11.59 -7.14
N LYS A 36 5.86 -12.33 -6.58
CA LYS A 36 4.43 -12.23 -6.93
C LYS A 36 3.70 -11.31 -5.95
N LEU A 37 2.86 -10.46 -6.50
CA LEU A 37 2.05 -9.52 -5.74
C LEU A 37 0.72 -10.18 -5.33
N HIS A 38 0.42 -10.14 -4.04
CA HIS A 38 -0.87 -10.51 -3.46
C HIS A 38 -1.51 -9.26 -2.86
N VAL A 39 -2.72 -8.96 -3.29
CA VAL A 39 -3.47 -7.77 -2.85
C VAL A 39 -4.76 -8.21 -2.22
N VAL A 40 -5.00 -7.78 -0.99
CA VAL A 40 -6.25 -8.05 -0.26
C VAL A 40 -6.99 -6.76 -0.07
N ALA A 41 -7.97 -6.50 -0.91
CA ALA A 41 -8.67 -5.23 -0.95
C ALA A 41 -10.18 -5.44 -1.17
N SER A 42 -10.94 -4.36 -1.05
CA SER A 42 -12.36 -4.35 -1.39
C SER A 42 -12.58 -4.88 -2.81
N ASP A 43 -13.65 -5.66 -2.99
CA ASP A 43 -14.04 -6.19 -4.29
C ASP A 43 -14.30 -5.09 -5.33
N LEU A 44 -14.58 -3.86 -4.88
CA LEU A 44 -14.75 -2.67 -5.75
C LEU A 44 -13.44 -2.28 -6.45
N GLU A 45 -12.29 -2.57 -5.85
CA GLU A 45 -10.98 -2.23 -6.39
C GLU A 45 -10.40 -3.29 -7.33
N ARG A 46 -10.98 -4.49 -7.37
CA ARG A 46 -10.45 -5.65 -8.10
C ARG A 46 -10.11 -5.32 -9.55
N SER A 47 -11.05 -4.77 -10.31
CA SER A 47 -10.85 -4.49 -11.73
C SER A 47 -9.74 -3.46 -11.99
N ARG A 48 -9.60 -2.46 -11.10
CA ARG A 48 -8.53 -1.45 -11.19
C ARG A 48 -7.17 -2.04 -10.88
N ILE A 49 -7.11 -2.92 -9.87
CA ILE A 49 -5.88 -3.62 -9.49
C ILE A 49 -5.44 -4.54 -10.63
N GLU A 50 -6.32 -5.37 -11.16
CA GLU A 50 -6.04 -6.30 -12.25
C GLU A 50 -5.60 -5.60 -13.53
N ALA A 51 -6.19 -4.43 -13.84
CA ALA A 51 -5.79 -3.62 -14.99
C ALA A 51 -4.40 -2.99 -14.82
N THR A 52 -4.01 -2.65 -13.58
CA THR A 52 -2.73 -1.99 -13.28
C THR A 52 -1.60 -3.01 -13.05
N ALA A 53 -1.92 -4.14 -12.43
CA ALA A 53 -0.99 -5.22 -12.09
C ALA A 53 -1.56 -6.58 -12.55
N PRO A 54 -1.54 -6.90 -13.84
CA PRO A 54 -2.19 -8.11 -14.39
C PRO A 54 -1.64 -9.43 -13.83
N GLY A 55 -0.45 -9.40 -13.22
CA GLY A 55 0.16 -10.58 -12.56
C GLY A 55 -0.15 -10.69 -11.07
N ALA A 56 -0.90 -9.77 -10.49
CA ALA A 56 -1.25 -9.79 -9.07
C ALA A 56 -2.37 -10.82 -8.79
N THR A 57 -2.27 -11.48 -7.65
CA THR A 57 -3.38 -12.28 -7.12
C THR A 57 -4.22 -11.38 -6.21
N VAL A 58 -5.48 -11.14 -6.57
CA VAL A 58 -6.38 -10.29 -5.80
C VAL A 58 -7.33 -11.15 -4.98
N HIS A 59 -7.34 -10.92 -3.66
CA HIS A 59 -8.25 -11.54 -2.70
C HIS A 59 -9.28 -10.50 -2.27
N GLY A 60 -10.54 -10.72 -2.61
CA GLY A 60 -11.64 -9.81 -2.25
C GLY A 60 -12.11 -10.02 -0.82
N PHE A 61 -12.60 -8.98 -0.17
CA PHE A 61 -13.16 -9.07 1.18
C PHE A 61 -14.35 -10.03 1.27
N LYS A 62 -15.12 -10.14 0.20
CA LYS A 62 -16.22 -11.09 0.12
C LYS A 62 -15.73 -12.54 0.21
N GLU A 63 -14.66 -12.87 -0.46
CA GLU A 63 -14.04 -14.22 -0.43
C GLU A 63 -13.50 -14.55 0.97
N LEU A 64 -13.10 -13.53 1.74
CA LEU A 64 -12.59 -13.66 3.09
C LEU A 64 -13.70 -13.64 4.17
N GLY A 65 -14.98 -13.62 3.76
CA GLY A 65 -16.11 -13.71 4.68
C GLY A 65 -16.58 -12.39 5.27
N LEU A 66 -16.44 -11.27 4.55
CA LEU A 66 -16.92 -9.96 5.02
C LEU A 66 -18.37 -10.00 5.51
N PHE A 67 -19.28 -10.60 4.73
CA PHE A 67 -20.69 -10.64 5.10
C PHE A 67 -20.96 -11.45 6.36
N GLU A 68 -20.23 -12.55 6.57
CA GLU A 68 -20.28 -13.34 7.80
C GLU A 68 -19.88 -12.49 9.02
N LEU A 69 -18.81 -11.70 8.90
CA LEU A 69 -18.35 -10.82 9.99
C LEU A 69 -19.36 -9.70 10.30
N LEU A 70 -20.00 -9.16 9.26
CA LEU A 70 -21.08 -8.19 9.40
C LEU A 70 -22.31 -8.78 10.10
N ASP A 71 -22.70 -10.00 9.73
CA ASP A 71 -23.85 -10.70 10.36
C ASP A 71 -23.58 -11.03 11.82
N GLN A 72 -22.32 -11.21 12.22
CA GLN A 72 -21.89 -11.38 13.61
C GLN A 72 -21.93 -10.05 14.40
N GLY A 73 -22.20 -8.93 13.75
CA GLY A 73 -22.29 -7.62 14.38
C GLY A 73 -20.96 -7.03 14.83
N LEU A 74 -19.85 -7.46 14.22
CA LEU A 74 -18.53 -6.90 14.50
C LEU A 74 -18.47 -5.42 14.09
N ARG A 75 -17.71 -4.63 14.87
CA ARG A 75 -17.44 -3.23 14.53
C ARG A 75 -16.40 -3.15 13.41
N HIS A 76 -16.40 -2.05 12.69
CA HIS A 76 -15.54 -1.85 11.50
C HIS A 76 -14.06 -2.23 11.74
N HIS A 77 -13.45 -1.74 12.83
CA HIS A 77 -12.05 -2.06 13.13
C HIS A 77 -11.82 -3.53 13.51
N GLU A 78 -12.84 -4.24 14.04
CA GLU A 78 -12.75 -5.69 14.31
C GLU A 78 -12.83 -6.47 13.01
N ILE A 79 -13.65 -6.00 12.06
CA ILE A 79 -13.73 -6.56 10.70
C ILE A 79 -12.40 -6.39 9.98
N ASP A 80 -11.78 -5.20 10.02
CA ASP A 80 -10.49 -4.95 9.38
C ASP A 80 -9.39 -5.87 9.91
N LEU A 81 -9.33 -6.05 11.24
CA LEU A 81 -8.39 -6.98 11.88
C LEU A 81 -8.62 -8.42 11.44
N GLU A 82 -9.87 -8.86 11.44
CA GLU A 82 -10.24 -10.24 11.11
C GLU A 82 -10.01 -10.53 9.62
N LEU A 83 -10.38 -9.62 8.72
CA LEU A 83 -10.10 -9.75 7.29
C LEU A 83 -8.59 -9.79 7.01
N SER A 84 -7.82 -8.95 7.69
CA SER A 84 -6.36 -8.94 7.56
C SER A 84 -5.74 -10.26 8.03
N SER A 85 -6.21 -10.81 9.14
CA SER A 85 -5.81 -12.11 9.67
C SER A 85 -6.14 -13.25 8.70
N ARG A 86 -7.38 -13.31 8.22
CA ARG A 86 -7.81 -14.30 7.22
C ARG A 86 -7.02 -14.19 5.91
N ALA A 87 -6.69 -12.96 5.52
CA ALA A 87 -5.88 -12.67 4.34
C ALA A 87 -4.49 -13.31 4.42
N VAL A 88 -3.74 -13.02 5.47
CA VAL A 88 -2.37 -13.55 5.62
C VAL A 88 -2.37 -15.07 5.77
N ALA A 89 -3.40 -15.65 6.41
CA ALA A 89 -3.59 -17.08 6.49
C ALA A 89 -3.86 -17.71 5.10
N THR A 90 -4.74 -17.08 4.30
CA THR A 90 -5.09 -17.53 2.95
C THR A 90 -3.88 -17.48 2.01
N ILE A 91 -3.08 -16.41 2.10
CA ILE A 91 -1.84 -16.24 1.33
C ILE A 91 -0.76 -17.23 1.79
N GLY A 92 -0.83 -17.72 3.02
CA GLY A 92 0.10 -18.70 3.58
C GLY A 92 1.40 -18.07 4.12
N ILE A 93 1.39 -16.79 4.46
CA ILE A 93 2.54 -16.09 5.04
C ILE A 93 2.84 -16.67 6.43
N ARG A 94 4.10 -17.01 6.68
CA ARG A 94 4.60 -17.45 7.99
C ARG A 94 5.69 -16.52 8.52
N GLU A 95 6.38 -15.87 7.60
CA GLU A 95 7.49 -14.98 7.90
C GLU A 95 7.57 -13.90 6.82
N ALA A 96 7.77 -12.64 7.20
CA ALA A 96 7.89 -11.54 6.27
C ALA A 96 8.69 -10.37 6.84
N VAL A 97 9.30 -9.58 5.96
CA VAL A 97 9.76 -8.24 6.26
C VAL A 97 8.54 -7.33 6.26
N ALA A 98 8.22 -6.75 7.41
CA ALA A 98 7.08 -5.85 7.57
C ALA A 98 7.45 -4.42 7.19
N ASP A 99 6.50 -3.71 6.60
CA ASP A 99 6.62 -2.26 6.41
C ASP A 99 6.77 -1.60 7.80
N PRO A 100 7.83 -0.79 8.02
CA PRO A 100 8.00 -0.07 9.28
C PRO A 100 6.85 0.90 9.61
N GLU A 101 6.06 1.33 8.63
CA GLU A 101 4.87 2.16 8.82
C GLU A 101 3.60 1.35 9.14
N MET A 102 3.70 0.03 9.22
CA MET A 102 2.56 -0.82 9.58
C MET A 102 2.02 -0.45 10.97
N PRO A 103 0.70 -0.23 11.13
CA PRO A 103 0.10 0.05 12.43
C PRO A 103 0.38 -1.06 13.46
N VAL A 104 0.74 -0.67 14.68
CA VAL A 104 1.11 -1.61 15.75
C VAL A 104 0.03 -2.66 15.99
N PHE A 105 -1.24 -2.25 16.01
CA PHE A 105 -2.37 -3.16 16.26
C PHE A 105 -2.52 -4.26 15.18
N ILE A 106 -2.16 -3.97 13.93
CA ILE A 106 -2.10 -4.95 12.83
C ILE A 106 -0.88 -5.86 13.00
N ALA A 107 0.29 -5.29 13.29
CA ALA A 107 1.51 -6.06 13.50
C ALA A 107 1.36 -7.03 14.69
N ASP A 108 0.74 -6.59 15.78
CA ASP A 108 0.48 -7.44 16.96
C ASP A 108 -0.52 -8.54 16.65
N ARG A 109 -1.55 -8.26 15.84
CA ARG A 109 -2.49 -9.29 15.38
C ARG A 109 -1.76 -10.34 14.53
N PHE A 110 -0.95 -9.95 13.58
CA PHE A 110 -0.19 -10.90 12.76
C PHE A 110 0.78 -11.75 13.59
N ARG A 111 1.44 -11.16 14.60
CA ARG A 111 2.27 -11.92 15.56
C ARG A 111 1.45 -12.91 16.38
N ALA A 112 0.26 -12.50 16.84
CA ALA A 112 -0.65 -13.38 17.57
C ALA A 112 -1.15 -14.55 16.70
N ASP A 113 -1.29 -14.33 15.40
CA ASP A 113 -1.62 -15.35 14.40
C ASP A 113 -0.42 -16.25 14.03
N GLY A 114 0.74 -16.03 14.68
CA GLY A 114 1.96 -16.85 14.52
C GLY A 114 2.85 -16.44 13.36
N ILE A 115 2.71 -15.22 12.84
CA ILE A 115 3.56 -14.71 11.77
C ILE A 115 4.80 -14.05 12.36
N VAL A 116 5.97 -14.44 11.88
CA VAL A 116 7.25 -13.81 12.26
C VAL A 116 7.44 -12.56 11.41
N LEU A 117 7.41 -11.38 12.05
CA LEU A 117 7.63 -10.09 11.39
C LEU A 117 9.03 -9.57 11.70
N HIS A 118 9.81 -9.35 10.66
CA HIS A 118 11.11 -8.72 10.71
C HIS A 118 11.00 -7.24 10.32
N LEU A 119 11.74 -6.38 11.02
CA LEU A 119 11.88 -4.98 10.65
C LEU A 119 13.21 -4.79 9.92
N ASP A 120 13.14 -4.51 8.64
CA ASP A 120 14.30 -4.23 7.79
C ASP A 120 14.00 -3.01 6.90
N HIS A 121 14.34 -1.84 7.43
CA HIS A 121 14.16 -0.56 6.72
C HIS A 121 14.92 -0.51 5.40
N GLU A 122 16.13 -1.10 5.37
CA GLU A 122 16.97 -1.09 4.17
C GLU A 122 16.38 -1.98 3.07
N ALA A 123 15.86 -3.15 3.43
CA ALA A 123 15.19 -4.04 2.47
C ALA A 123 13.97 -3.37 1.83
N ILE A 124 13.13 -2.67 2.62
CA ILE A 124 11.98 -1.90 2.10
C ILE A 124 12.45 -0.72 1.25
N ALA A 125 13.48 0.03 1.70
CA ALA A 125 14.02 1.15 0.93
C ALA A 125 14.64 0.70 -0.38
N ALA A 126 15.34 -0.44 -0.39
CA ALA A 126 15.98 -0.99 -1.58
C ALA A 126 14.98 -1.31 -2.70
N ARG A 127 13.78 -1.79 -2.36
CA ARG A 127 12.70 -2.06 -3.32
C ARG A 127 12.30 -0.82 -4.10
N ARG A 128 12.28 0.35 -3.45
CA ARG A 128 11.87 1.64 -4.03
C ARG A 128 13.02 2.44 -4.65
N ARG A 129 14.25 1.94 -4.58
CA ARG A 129 15.44 2.69 -5.03
C ARG A 129 15.41 2.91 -6.53
N VAL A 130 15.06 1.88 -7.29
CA VAL A 130 14.87 1.99 -8.73
C VAL A 130 13.46 2.47 -9.02
N LYS A 131 13.36 3.63 -9.66
CA LYS A 131 12.06 4.25 -9.98
C LYS A 131 11.53 3.75 -11.32
N THR A 132 10.23 3.55 -11.40
CA THR A 132 9.55 3.31 -12.68
C THR A 132 9.50 4.58 -13.53
N GLU A 133 9.27 4.45 -14.83
CA GLU A 133 9.08 5.60 -15.72
C GLU A 133 7.93 6.51 -15.27
N ALA A 134 6.84 5.93 -14.77
CA ALA A 134 5.69 6.67 -14.25
C ALA A 134 6.04 7.49 -13.00
N GLU A 135 6.81 6.90 -12.06
CA GLU A 135 7.33 7.60 -10.88
C GLU A 135 8.29 8.74 -11.28
N MET A 136 9.20 8.49 -12.22
CA MET A 136 10.12 9.51 -12.72
C MET A 136 9.38 10.66 -13.39
N ALA A 137 8.35 10.38 -14.17
CA ALA A 137 7.49 11.42 -14.76
C ALA A 137 6.76 12.24 -13.68
N GLY A 138 6.28 11.58 -12.61
CA GLY A 138 5.67 12.23 -11.44
C GLY A 138 6.66 13.17 -10.72
N ILE A 139 7.87 12.68 -10.46
CA ILE A 139 8.94 13.45 -9.81
C ILE A 139 9.29 14.70 -10.64
N ARG A 140 9.47 14.55 -11.96
CA ARG A 140 9.77 15.69 -12.86
C ARG A 140 8.65 16.74 -12.85
N ARG A 141 7.37 16.31 -12.85
CA ARG A 141 6.24 17.24 -12.75
C ARG A 141 6.22 17.99 -11.42
N ALA A 142 6.44 17.28 -10.31
CA ALA A 142 6.49 17.89 -8.98
C ALA A 142 7.64 18.88 -8.86
N GLN A 143 8.81 18.57 -9.39
CA GLN A 143 9.97 19.45 -9.42
C GLN A 143 9.70 20.71 -10.24
N ALA A 144 9.15 20.59 -11.44
CA ALA A 144 8.80 21.73 -12.29
C ALA A 144 7.78 22.66 -11.61
N ALA A 145 6.80 22.10 -10.90
CA ALA A 145 5.84 22.89 -10.13
C ALA A 145 6.49 23.64 -8.97
N ALA A 146 7.42 22.99 -8.24
CA ALA A 146 8.18 23.62 -7.16
C ALA A 146 9.08 24.74 -7.67
N GLU A 147 9.80 24.53 -8.77
CA GLU A 147 10.64 25.54 -9.42
C GLU A 147 9.81 26.77 -9.86
N ALA A 148 8.65 26.54 -10.47
CA ALA A 148 7.73 27.62 -10.87
C ALA A 148 7.20 28.40 -9.67
N ALA A 149 6.93 27.75 -8.54
CA ALA A 149 6.49 28.41 -7.31
C ALA A 149 7.62 29.23 -6.65
N CYS A 150 8.87 28.77 -6.75
CA CYS A 150 10.04 29.46 -6.22
C CYS A 150 10.58 30.56 -7.15
N ALA A 151 10.16 30.61 -8.42
CA ALA A 151 10.61 31.65 -9.35
C ALA A 151 10.22 33.04 -8.84
N PRO A 152 11.17 34.01 -8.77
CA PRO A 152 10.87 35.34 -8.28
C PRO A 152 9.80 35.99 -9.15
N ARG A 153 8.66 36.35 -8.58
CA ARG A 153 7.67 37.21 -9.25
C ARG A 153 8.39 38.52 -9.62
N ARG A 154 8.68 38.70 -10.89
CA ARG A 154 9.05 40.03 -11.39
C ARG A 154 7.85 40.92 -11.15
N ARG A 155 7.90 41.70 -10.05
CA ARG A 155 6.99 42.84 -9.87
C ARG A 155 7.31 43.78 -11.03
N SER A 156 6.41 43.88 -11.99
CA SER A 156 6.41 44.97 -12.96
C SER A 156 6.14 46.24 -12.17
N CYS A 157 7.21 46.90 -11.74
CA CYS A 157 7.15 48.28 -11.29
C CYS A 157 7.10 49.16 -12.54
N ALA A 158 6.02 49.05 -13.31
CA ALA A 158 5.60 50.12 -14.19
C ALA A 158 4.84 51.11 -13.31
N GLY A 159 5.57 52.03 -12.71
CA GLY A 159 4.94 53.23 -12.15
C GLY A 159 4.26 54.00 -13.28
N PRO A 160 3.18 54.74 -12.96
CA PRO A 160 2.52 55.63 -13.93
C PRO A 160 3.45 56.77 -14.34
N PRO A 161 3.26 57.29 -15.57
CA PRO A 161 4.03 58.43 -16.09
C PRO A 161 3.83 59.69 -15.32
#